data_adb747303acfb8021b4b31a2f7e14693
#
_entry.id   adb747303acfb8021b4b31a2f7e14693
#
_cell.length_a   1.000
_cell.length_b   1.000
_cell.length_c   1.000
_cell.angle_alpha   90.00
_cell.angle_beta   90.00
_cell.angle_gamma   90.00
#
_symmetry.space_group_name_H-M   'P 1'
#
loop_
_entity.id
_entity.type
_entity.pdbx_description
1 polymer ?
#
loop_
_entity_poly.entity_id
_entity_poly.type
_entity_poly.pdbx_seq_one_letter_code
_entity_poly.pdbx_strand_id
1 'polypeptide(L)'
;MKKKLLGVLLALCLAMALVPMTAFAEENAQSSKTSITTVDELLQFAKAVDNGEYDDKTDAVVSLDADLDLTGVAWTPIGSVFDADGTLLHYFSGKFYGNGHTISNLDFSENYGKTEYPSFGFFSEVYGAEISGLTIQGKLDVSNSGYVYFGTVAGVAADSKISDCVSDVSFTDTDKYINGT
;
A
#
# COMPACT_ATOMS: atom_id res chain seq x y z
N MET A 1 58.74 25.14 35.37
CA MET A 1 58.05 24.00 34.73
C MET A 1 56.50 24.17 34.61
N LYS A 2 55.89 25.25 35.15
CA LYS A 2 54.42 25.46 35.11
C LYS A 2 53.90 26.16 33.84
N LYS A 3 54.76 26.79 33.03
CA LYS A 3 54.34 27.53 31.82
C LYS A 3 54.25 26.67 30.53
N LYS A 4 54.87 25.50 30.51
CA LYS A 4 54.81 24.58 29.35
C LYS A 4 53.60 23.66 29.34
N LEU A 5 53.00 23.44 30.53
CA LEU A 5 51.82 22.60 30.67
C LEU A 5 50.54 23.33 30.22
N LEU A 6 50.50 24.68 30.35
CA LEU A 6 49.33 25.48 29.98
C LEU A 6 49.20 25.61 28.44
N GLY A 7 50.32 25.59 27.71
CA GLY A 7 50.31 25.65 26.23
C GLY A 7 49.78 24.37 25.57
N VAL A 8 50.07 23.23 26.17
CA VAL A 8 49.62 21.90 25.63
C VAL A 8 48.12 21.72 25.88
N LEU A 9 47.60 22.21 27.01
CA LEU A 9 46.17 22.14 27.32
C LEU A 9 45.33 23.03 26.41
N LEU A 10 45.85 24.22 26.04
CA LEU A 10 45.15 25.16 25.14
C LEU A 10 45.15 24.67 23.68
N ALA A 11 46.24 23.95 23.24
CA ALA A 11 46.28 23.38 21.92
C ALA A 11 45.35 22.17 21.75
N LEU A 12 45.08 21.43 22.84
CA LEU A 12 44.17 20.25 22.77
C LEU A 12 42.70 20.71 22.72
N CYS A 13 42.34 21.84 23.32
CA CYS A 13 40.97 22.36 23.24
C CYS A 13 40.65 22.97 21.87
N LEU A 14 41.65 23.46 21.12
CA LEU A 14 41.38 24.04 19.80
C LEU A 14 41.26 23.02 18.70
N ALA A 15 41.73 21.76 18.90
CA ALA A 15 41.65 20.68 17.93
C ALA A 15 40.27 20.00 17.91
N MET A 16 39.41 20.23 18.93
CA MET A 16 38.05 19.67 18.96
C MET A 16 36.98 20.59 18.33
N ALA A 17 37.34 21.78 17.88
CA ALA A 17 36.39 22.74 17.32
C ALA A 17 36.30 22.74 15.80
N LEU A 18 36.98 21.80 15.14
CA LEU A 18 36.95 21.63 13.66
C LEU A 18 36.43 20.26 13.24
N VAL A 19 35.42 19.75 13.92
CA VAL A 19 34.58 18.74 13.32
C VAL A 19 33.64 19.51 12.38
N PRO A 20 33.70 19.33 11.04
CA PRO A 20 32.78 19.97 10.16
C PRO A 20 31.38 19.48 10.53
N MET A 21 30.53 20.42 10.92
CA MET A 21 29.13 20.22 11.29
C MET A 21 28.27 19.96 10.03
N THR A 22 28.83 19.25 9.04
CA THR A 22 28.16 18.90 7.80
C THR A 22 27.85 17.41 7.66
N ALA A 23 27.99 16.65 8.76
CA ALA A 23 27.69 15.23 8.76
C ALA A 23 26.34 14.88 9.43
N PHE A 24 25.47 15.88 9.68
CA PHE A 24 24.12 15.66 10.15
C PHE A 24 23.18 16.40 9.20
N ALA A 25 22.84 15.82 8.12
CA ALA A 25 21.59 16.00 7.37
C ALA A 25 21.81 15.61 5.90
N GLU A 26 21.94 14.35 5.67
CA GLU A 26 21.33 13.71 4.51
C GLU A 26 20.94 12.32 4.99
N GLU A 27 19.95 12.27 5.84
CA GLU A 27 19.11 11.09 5.91
C GLU A 27 18.40 11.08 4.56
N ASN A 28 18.99 10.28 3.68
CA ASN A 28 18.47 9.98 2.37
C ASN A 28 16.96 9.77 2.50
N ALA A 29 16.19 10.70 1.99
CA ALA A 29 14.85 10.42 1.47
C ALA A 29 15.04 9.52 0.23
N GLN A 30 15.59 8.34 0.44
CA GLN A 30 15.59 7.29 -0.55
C GLN A 30 14.16 6.78 -0.55
N SER A 31 13.39 7.17 -1.57
CA SER A 31 12.12 6.55 -1.88
C SER A 31 12.29 5.04 -1.69
N SER A 32 11.69 4.50 -0.63
CA SER A 32 11.85 3.09 -0.33
C SER A 32 11.11 2.31 -1.42
N LYS A 33 11.88 1.68 -2.30
CA LYS A 33 11.31 0.76 -3.28
C LYS A 33 11.03 -0.56 -2.59
N THR A 34 9.77 -0.94 -2.52
CA THR A 34 9.31 -2.25 -2.05
C THR A 34 9.10 -3.16 -3.25
N SER A 35 9.75 -4.32 -3.27
CA SER A 35 9.56 -5.37 -4.28
C SER A 35 8.70 -6.48 -3.70
N ILE A 36 7.71 -6.93 -4.45
CA ILE A 36 6.80 -8.03 -4.08
C ILE A 36 7.00 -9.16 -5.08
N THR A 37 7.47 -10.30 -4.59
CA THR A 37 7.71 -11.52 -5.38
C THR A 37 6.99 -12.73 -4.82
N THR A 38 6.43 -12.62 -3.62
CA THR A 38 5.72 -13.70 -2.92
C THR A 38 4.41 -13.20 -2.32
N VAL A 39 3.49 -14.14 -2.06
CA VAL A 39 2.22 -13.84 -1.37
C VAL A 39 2.46 -13.28 0.02
N ASP A 40 3.44 -13.79 0.76
CA ASP A 40 3.78 -13.30 2.10
C ASP A 40 4.24 -11.83 2.05
N GLU A 41 5.04 -11.43 1.05
CA GLU A 41 5.45 -10.03 0.86
C GLU A 41 4.27 -9.13 0.50
N LEU A 42 3.33 -9.62 -0.32
CA LEU A 42 2.08 -8.91 -0.61
C LEU A 42 1.26 -8.68 0.67
N LEU A 43 1.11 -9.70 1.51
CA LEU A 43 0.38 -9.57 2.77
C LEU A 43 1.09 -8.67 3.78
N GLN A 44 2.43 -8.65 3.80
CA GLN A 44 3.21 -7.70 4.59
C GLN A 44 3.02 -6.26 4.10
N PHE A 45 3.02 -6.05 2.78
CA PHE A 45 2.71 -4.75 2.19
C PHE A 45 1.29 -4.30 2.56
N ALA A 46 0.28 -5.17 2.43
CA ALA A 46 -1.09 -4.86 2.83
C ALA A 46 -1.17 -4.40 4.28
N LYS A 47 -0.51 -5.15 5.19
CA LYS A 47 -0.45 -4.79 6.60
C LYS A 47 0.28 -3.47 6.86
N ALA A 48 1.32 -3.14 6.10
CA ALA A 48 2.03 -1.87 6.22
C ALA A 48 1.12 -0.69 5.81
N VAL A 49 0.31 -0.85 4.76
CA VAL A 49 -0.71 0.14 4.38
C VAL A 49 -1.75 0.29 5.50
N ASP A 50 -2.27 -0.82 6.04
CA ASP A 50 -3.26 -0.82 7.12
C ASP A 50 -2.72 -0.23 8.43
N ASN A 51 -1.41 -0.16 8.60
CA ASN A 51 -0.73 0.52 9.71
C ASN A 51 -0.41 2.01 9.44
N GLY A 52 -0.78 2.53 8.26
CA GLY A 52 -0.56 3.93 7.88
C GLY A 52 0.84 4.26 7.36
N GLU A 53 1.67 3.24 7.07
CA GLU A 53 3.04 3.47 6.61
C GLU A 53 3.10 4.11 5.20
N TYR A 54 1.97 4.07 4.47
CA TYR A 54 1.83 4.60 3.11
C TYR A 54 0.90 5.81 3.01
N ASP A 55 0.39 6.33 4.14
CA ASP A 55 -0.43 7.54 4.15
C ASP A 55 0.42 8.73 3.68
N ASP A 56 -0.09 9.50 2.71
CA ASP A 56 0.58 10.67 2.11
C ASP A 56 1.99 10.39 1.53
N LYS A 57 2.31 9.13 1.24
CA LYS A 57 3.62 8.71 0.68
C LYS A 57 3.59 8.64 -0.85
N THR A 58 3.28 9.74 -1.52
CA THR A 58 3.12 9.78 -3.00
C THR A 58 4.40 9.44 -3.78
N ASP A 59 5.56 9.47 -3.13
CA ASP A 59 6.86 9.10 -3.69
C ASP A 59 7.28 7.66 -3.40
N ALA A 60 6.58 6.95 -2.48
CA ALA A 60 6.84 5.54 -2.21
C ALA A 60 6.57 4.69 -3.47
N VAL A 61 7.47 3.78 -3.78
CA VAL A 61 7.37 2.90 -4.95
C VAL A 61 7.26 1.46 -4.50
N VAL A 62 6.19 0.80 -4.95
CA VAL A 62 5.95 -0.63 -4.77
C VAL A 62 5.91 -1.29 -6.15
N SER A 63 6.62 -2.38 -6.33
CA SER A 63 6.61 -3.15 -7.57
C SER A 63 6.23 -4.59 -7.33
N LEU A 64 5.32 -5.10 -8.15
CA LEU A 64 5.07 -6.53 -8.28
C LEU A 64 6.11 -7.06 -9.29
N ASP A 65 6.97 -7.96 -8.85
CA ASP A 65 8.10 -8.45 -9.63
C ASP A 65 7.99 -9.98 -9.90
N ALA A 66 6.82 -10.56 -9.60
CA ALA A 66 6.45 -11.95 -9.95
C ALA A 66 4.93 -12.10 -10.05
N ASP A 67 4.47 -13.11 -10.77
CA ASP A 67 3.07 -13.55 -10.75
C ASP A 67 2.76 -14.20 -9.39
N LEU A 68 1.60 -13.88 -8.82
CA LEU A 68 1.17 -14.39 -7.53
C LEU A 68 -0.11 -15.21 -7.67
N ASP A 69 -0.15 -16.35 -6.98
CA ASP A 69 -1.34 -17.19 -6.85
C ASP A 69 -1.90 -17.10 -5.44
N LEU A 70 -3.09 -16.51 -5.31
CA LEU A 70 -3.77 -16.31 -4.02
C LEU A 70 -4.74 -17.45 -3.67
N THR A 71 -4.56 -18.64 -4.22
CA THR A 71 -5.39 -19.82 -3.88
C THR A 71 -5.41 -20.04 -2.37
N GLY A 72 -6.62 -20.00 -1.78
CA GLY A 72 -6.83 -20.23 -0.35
C GLY A 72 -6.53 -19.02 0.57
N VAL A 73 -6.22 -17.87 -0.01
CA VAL A 73 -6.09 -16.61 0.73
C VAL A 73 -7.46 -15.94 0.83
N ALA A 74 -7.95 -15.74 2.05
CA ALA A 74 -9.12 -14.91 2.30
C ALA A 74 -8.72 -13.45 2.12
N TRP A 75 -9.17 -12.83 1.01
CA TRP A 75 -8.76 -11.48 0.68
C TRP A 75 -9.45 -10.43 1.53
N THR A 76 -8.66 -9.57 2.13
CA THR A 76 -9.10 -8.30 2.74
C THR A 76 -8.53 -7.16 1.89
N PRO A 77 -9.35 -6.19 1.46
CA PRO A 77 -8.85 -5.07 0.65
C PRO A 77 -7.74 -4.31 1.36
N ILE A 78 -6.70 -3.96 0.63
CA ILE A 78 -5.58 -3.16 1.16
C ILE A 78 -6.07 -1.74 1.46
N GLY A 79 -5.71 -1.18 2.63
CA GLY A 79 -6.15 0.15 3.05
C GLY A 79 -7.65 0.18 3.39
N SER A 80 -8.11 -0.81 4.16
CA SER A 80 -9.52 -0.96 4.57
C SER A 80 -9.74 -0.71 6.06
N VAL A 81 -8.93 0.15 6.68
CA VAL A 81 -9.03 0.46 8.11
C VAL A 81 -9.89 1.69 8.31
N PHE A 82 -11.06 1.49 8.95
CA PHE A 82 -12.03 2.53 9.24
C PHE A 82 -12.21 2.65 10.75
N ASP A 83 -12.55 3.85 11.23
CA ASP A 83 -12.95 4.06 12.62
C ASP A 83 -14.42 3.65 12.86
N ALA A 84 -14.88 3.81 14.10
CA ALA A 84 -16.26 3.47 14.50
C ALA A 84 -17.32 4.32 13.80
N ASP A 85 -16.96 5.48 13.28
CA ASP A 85 -17.85 6.40 12.55
C ASP A 85 -17.81 6.15 11.03
N GLY A 86 -17.01 5.16 10.59
CA GLY A 86 -16.85 4.81 9.18
C GLY A 86 -15.89 5.75 8.42
N THR A 87 -15.06 6.51 9.13
CA THR A 87 -14.02 7.34 8.52
C THR A 87 -12.83 6.47 8.19
N LEU A 88 -12.33 6.55 6.96
CA LEU A 88 -11.11 5.87 6.56
C LEU A 88 -9.91 6.42 7.35
N LEU A 89 -9.15 5.53 7.97
CA LEU A 89 -7.98 5.91 8.76
C LEU A 89 -6.69 5.79 7.97
N HIS A 90 -6.54 4.72 7.17
CA HIS A 90 -5.32 4.41 6.45
C HIS A 90 -5.60 4.03 5.00
N TYR A 91 -4.73 4.46 4.09
CA TYR A 91 -4.89 4.28 2.65
C TYR A 91 -3.54 4.20 1.93
N PHE A 92 -3.57 3.74 0.70
CA PHE A 92 -2.39 3.78 -0.15
C PHE A 92 -2.36 5.05 -1.00
N SER A 93 -1.24 5.78 -0.94
CA SER A 93 -1.02 6.99 -1.74
C SER A 93 0.25 6.95 -2.61
N GLY A 94 0.94 5.82 -2.64
CA GLY A 94 2.18 5.64 -3.40
C GLY A 94 1.98 5.25 -4.86
N LYS A 95 3.04 4.76 -5.46
CA LYS A 95 3.07 4.20 -6.81
C LYS A 95 3.15 2.69 -6.75
N PHE A 96 2.18 2.01 -7.34
CA PHE A 96 2.15 0.55 -7.45
C PHE A 96 2.30 0.14 -8.91
N TYR A 97 3.42 -0.47 -9.24
CA TYR A 97 3.72 -0.95 -10.58
C TYR A 97 3.56 -2.47 -10.65
N GLY A 98 2.55 -2.93 -11.38
CA GLY A 98 2.29 -4.35 -11.62
C GLY A 98 3.28 -4.99 -12.59
N ASN A 99 4.00 -4.18 -13.40
CA ASN A 99 5.04 -4.63 -14.35
C ASN A 99 4.56 -5.70 -15.35
N GLY A 100 3.25 -5.78 -15.60
CA GLY A 100 2.64 -6.79 -16.44
C GLY A 100 2.42 -8.13 -15.75
N HIS A 101 2.73 -8.24 -14.46
CA HIS A 101 2.47 -9.45 -13.68
C HIS A 101 1.00 -9.61 -13.30
N THR A 102 0.66 -10.84 -12.98
CA THR A 102 -0.70 -11.26 -12.66
C THR A 102 -0.82 -11.67 -11.19
N ILE A 103 -1.88 -11.18 -10.55
CA ILE A 103 -2.38 -11.72 -9.28
C ILE A 103 -3.60 -12.57 -9.61
N SER A 104 -3.49 -13.87 -9.41
CA SER A 104 -4.50 -14.86 -9.80
C SER A 104 -5.20 -15.49 -8.59
N ASN A 105 -6.36 -16.10 -8.84
CA ASN A 105 -7.18 -16.80 -7.85
C ASN A 105 -7.61 -15.93 -6.66
N LEU A 106 -7.75 -14.62 -6.89
CA LEU A 106 -8.20 -13.68 -5.88
C LEU A 106 -9.70 -13.87 -5.64
N ASP A 107 -10.07 -14.24 -4.42
CA ASP A 107 -11.47 -14.45 -4.03
C ASP A 107 -11.96 -13.27 -3.22
N PHE A 108 -12.79 -12.44 -3.83
CA PHE A 108 -13.39 -11.28 -3.18
C PHE A 108 -14.62 -11.63 -2.33
N SER A 109 -15.14 -12.85 -2.44
CA SER A 109 -16.49 -13.20 -1.92
C SER A 109 -16.56 -13.26 -0.40
N GLU A 110 -15.49 -13.69 0.28
CA GLU A 110 -15.55 -13.98 1.72
C GLU A 110 -15.80 -12.75 2.58
N ASN A 111 -15.21 -11.63 2.20
CA ASN A 111 -15.32 -10.37 2.95
C ASN A 111 -16.28 -9.36 2.30
N TYR A 112 -16.76 -9.64 1.09
CA TYR A 112 -17.64 -8.73 0.37
C TYR A 112 -18.99 -8.53 1.09
N GLY A 113 -19.42 -7.28 1.16
CA GLY A 113 -20.70 -6.93 1.79
C GLY A 113 -20.69 -6.89 3.32
N LYS A 114 -19.55 -7.15 3.97
CA LYS A 114 -19.42 -6.89 5.40
C LYS A 114 -19.43 -5.39 5.64
N THR A 115 -20.11 -4.98 6.72
CA THR A 115 -20.34 -3.55 7.04
C THR A 115 -19.06 -2.79 7.34
N GLU A 116 -17.99 -3.49 7.75
CA GLU A 116 -16.69 -2.95 7.98
C GLU A 116 -15.91 -2.61 6.70
N TYR A 117 -16.41 -3.02 5.52
CA TYR A 117 -15.78 -2.78 4.22
C TYR A 117 -16.73 -2.07 3.26
N PRO A 118 -16.92 -0.74 3.38
CA PRO A 118 -17.81 0.02 2.51
C PRO A 118 -17.30 0.16 1.07
N SER A 119 -15.99 0.02 0.87
CA SER A 119 -15.33 -0.02 -0.42
C SER A 119 -14.46 -1.27 -0.53
N PHE A 120 -14.49 -1.93 -1.70
CA PHE A 120 -13.94 -3.26 -1.87
C PHE A 120 -13.25 -3.43 -3.22
N GLY A 121 -12.05 -4.01 -3.21
CA GLY A 121 -11.24 -4.29 -4.38
C GLY A 121 -9.92 -4.96 -4.00
N PHE A 122 -8.94 -4.89 -4.88
CA PHE A 122 -7.56 -5.20 -4.48
C PHE A 122 -7.09 -4.17 -3.43
N PHE A 123 -7.29 -2.89 -3.71
CA PHE A 123 -7.29 -1.84 -2.69
C PHE A 123 -8.73 -1.51 -2.28
N SER A 124 -8.95 -1.14 -1.02
CA SER A 124 -10.21 -0.55 -0.57
C SER A 124 -10.34 0.86 -1.14
N GLU A 125 -9.51 1.76 -0.66
CA GLU A 125 -9.45 3.14 -1.11
C GLU A 125 -8.01 3.58 -1.36
N VAL A 126 -7.82 4.43 -2.37
CA VAL A 126 -6.52 5.02 -2.71
C VAL A 126 -6.68 6.52 -2.95
N TYR A 127 -5.71 7.30 -2.47
CA TYR A 127 -5.70 8.75 -2.58
C TYR A 127 -4.36 9.26 -3.10
N GLY A 128 -4.36 10.02 -4.20
CA GLY A 128 -3.13 10.53 -4.82
C GLY A 128 -2.20 9.44 -5.34
N ALA A 129 -2.70 8.22 -5.54
CA ALA A 129 -1.91 7.07 -5.95
C ALA A 129 -1.73 6.96 -7.46
N GLU A 130 -0.67 6.29 -7.88
CA GLU A 130 -0.46 5.86 -9.26
C GLU A 130 -0.37 4.34 -9.30
N ILE A 131 -1.30 3.67 -10.00
CA ILE A 131 -1.34 2.21 -10.14
C ILE A 131 -1.29 1.86 -11.61
N SER A 132 -0.37 0.99 -12.03
CA SER A 132 -0.28 0.64 -13.44
C SER A 132 0.25 -0.76 -13.71
N GLY A 133 -0.12 -1.32 -14.88
CA GLY A 133 0.43 -2.56 -15.41
C GLY A 133 0.09 -3.80 -14.60
N LEU A 134 -1.02 -3.81 -13.86
CA LEU A 134 -1.45 -4.92 -13.00
C LEU A 134 -2.57 -5.72 -13.68
N THR A 135 -2.43 -7.04 -13.71
CA THR A 135 -3.51 -7.96 -14.07
C THR A 135 -4.08 -8.63 -12.82
N ILE A 136 -5.40 -8.56 -12.64
CA ILE A 136 -6.11 -9.21 -11.52
C ILE A 136 -7.08 -10.22 -12.10
N GLN A 137 -6.93 -11.50 -11.69
CA GLN A 137 -7.82 -12.60 -12.04
C GLN A 137 -8.44 -13.16 -10.77
N GLY A 138 -9.75 -13.39 -10.79
CA GLY A 138 -10.42 -13.87 -9.60
C GLY A 138 -11.91 -14.07 -9.76
N LYS A 139 -12.60 -14.05 -8.63
CA LYS A 139 -14.05 -14.19 -8.56
C LYS A 139 -14.65 -13.33 -7.47
N LEU A 140 -15.89 -12.94 -7.68
CA LEU A 140 -16.75 -12.29 -6.70
C LEU A 140 -18.14 -12.93 -6.73
N ASP A 141 -18.57 -13.46 -5.58
CA ASP A 141 -19.95 -13.86 -5.34
C ASP A 141 -20.66 -12.77 -4.53
N VAL A 142 -21.69 -12.17 -5.10
CA VAL A 142 -22.43 -11.03 -4.53
C VAL A 142 -23.68 -11.45 -3.75
N SER A 143 -23.83 -12.72 -3.41
CA SER A 143 -25.04 -13.30 -2.83
C SER A 143 -25.52 -12.74 -1.49
N ASN A 144 -24.75 -11.87 -0.82
CA ASN A 144 -25.10 -11.27 0.47
C ASN A 144 -24.73 -9.79 0.57
N SER A 145 -24.80 -9.04 -0.50
CA SER A 145 -24.29 -7.69 -0.53
C SER A 145 -25.23 -6.64 0.07
N GLY A 146 -24.71 -5.88 1.03
CA GLY A 146 -25.14 -4.51 1.27
C GLY A 146 -24.70 -3.58 0.13
N TYR A 147 -24.84 -2.27 0.33
CA TYR A 147 -24.29 -1.29 -0.62
C TYR A 147 -22.78 -1.19 -0.42
N VAL A 148 -22.01 -1.64 -1.41
CA VAL A 148 -20.55 -1.63 -1.43
C VAL A 148 -20.08 -1.01 -2.73
N TYR A 149 -19.09 -0.13 -2.65
CA TYR A 149 -18.37 0.32 -3.83
C TYR A 149 -17.35 -0.75 -4.23
N PHE A 150 -17.55 -1.40 -5.37
CA PHE A 150 -16.63 -2.41 -5.87
C PHE A 150 -15.89 -1.94 -7.13
N GLY A 151 -14.58 -2.11 -7.09
CA GLY A 151 -13.72 -2.00 -8.26
C GLY A 151 -12.57 -2.99 -8.16
N THR A 152 -12.28 -3.74 -9.22
CA THR A 152 -11.26 -4.81 -9.18
C THR A 152 -9.90 -4.32 -8.66
N VAL A 153 -9.45 -3.15 -9.12
CA VAL A 153 -8.18 -2.56 -8.66
C VAL A 153 -8.37 -1.78 -7.36
N ALA A 154 -9.38 -0.92 -7.30
CA ALA A 154 -9.69 -0.13 -6.10
C ALA A 154 -11.20 0.11 -6.01
N GLY A 155 -11.78 -0.02 -4.82
CA GLY A 155 -13.18 0.31 -4.55
C GLY A 155 -13.46 1.80 -4.73
N VAL A 156 -12.57 2.64 -4.23
CA VAL A 156 -12.57 4.09 -4.41
C VAL A 156 -11.18 4.57 -4.80
N ALA A 157 -11.11 5.45 -5.78
CA ALA A 157 -9.87 6.10 -6.20
C ALA A 157 -10.11 7.62 -6.30
N ALA A 158 -9.49 8.39 -5.39
CA ALA A 158 -9.58 9.83 -5.37
C ALA A 158 -8.21 10.45 -5.72
N ASP A 159 -8.20 11.45 -6.58
CA ASP A 159 -6.98 12.14 -7.08
C ASP A 159 -5.89 11.18 -7.58
N SER A 160 -6.30 9.99 -8.03
CA SER A 160 -5.42 8.87 -8.35
C SER A 160 -5.45 8.54 -9.83
N LYS A 161 -4.40 7.90 -10.31
CA LYS A 161 -4.28 7.43 -11.69
C LYS A 161 -4.17 5.92 -11.73
N ILE A 162 -5.10 5.25 -12.42
CA ILE A 162 -5.06 3.82 -12.70
C ILE A 162 -4.95 3.64 -14.22
N SER A 163 -3.91 2.95 -14.70
CA SER A 163 -3.67 2.77 -16.14
C SER A 163 -3.08 1.39 -16.45
N ASP A 164 -3.33 0.92 -17.66
CA ASP A 164 -2.75 -0.31 -18.19
C ASP A 164 -3.00 -1.54 -17.29
N CYS A 165 -4.13 -1.55 -16.58
CA CYS A 165 -4.55 -2.65 -15.71
C CYS A 165 -5.59 -3.53 -16.43
N VAL A 166 -5.55 -4.82 -16.16
CA VAL A 166 -6.49 -5.81 -16.69
C VAL A 166 -7.28 -6.42 -15.55
N SER A 167 -8.61 -6.44 -15.70
CA SER A 167 -9.53 -7.14 -14.80
C SER A 167 -10.12 -8.36 -15.50
N ASP A 168 -9.86 -9.54 -14.96
CA ASP A 168 -10.45 -10.81 -15.39
C ASP A 168 -11.10 -11.47 -14.16
N VAL A 169 -12.18 -10.86 -13.69
CA VAL A 169 -12.91 -11.29 -12.49
C VAL A 169 -14.28 -11.78 -12.91
N SER A 170 -14.59 -13.04 -12.56
CA SER A 170 -15.92 -13.60 -12.75
C SER A 170 -16.87 -13.15 -11.64
N PHE A 171 -18.10 -12.77 -12.04
CA PHE A 171 -19.15 -12.39 -11.11
C PHE A 171 -20.21 -13.47 -11.07
N THR A 172 -20.58 -13.91 -9.87
CA THR A 172 -21.73 -14.76 -9.64
C THR A 172 -22.71 -14.06 -8.70
N ASP A 173 -23.99 -14.08 -9.07
CA ASP A 173 -25.07 -13.60 -8.22
C ASP A 173 -26.04 -14.79 -8.03
N THR A 174 -26.09 -15.29 -6.80
CA THR A 174 -27.02 -16.39 -6.44
C THR A 174 -28.35 -15.89 -5.90
N ASP A 175 -28.44 -14.61 -5.54
CA ASP A 175 -29.68 -13.97 -5.15
C ASP A 175 -30.39 -13.40 -6.38
N LYS A 176 -31.56 -13.97 -6.71
CA LYS A 176 -32.39 -13.65 -7.89
C LYS A 176 -32.94 -12.20 -7.92
N TYR A 177 -32.23 -11.23 -7.44
CA TYR A 177 -32.66 -9.83 -7.40
C TYR A 177 -31.89 -8.92 -8.37
N ILE A 178 -31.50 -9.42 -9.53
CA ILE A 178 -31.28 -8.51 -10.65
C ILE A 178 -32.64 -8.24 -11.28
N ASN A 179 -33.39 -7.29 -10.74
CA ASN A 179 -34.47 -6.66 -11.49
C ASN A 179 -33.83 -5.73 -12.53
N GLY A 180 -33.26 -6.37 -13.58
CA GLY A 180 -32.90 -5.69 -14.81
C GLY A 180 -34.15 -5.41 -15.60
N THR A 181 -34.62 -4.19 -15.59
CA THR A 181 -35.52 -3.62 -16.60
C THR A 181 -34.71 -2.74 -17.53
#